data_660a09e620c63221397798f002100a54
#
_entry.id   660a09e620c63221397798f002100a54
#
_cell.length_a   1.000
_cell.length_b   1.000
_cell.length_c   1.000
_cell.angle_alpha   90.00
_cell.angle_beta   90.00
_cell.angle_gamma   90.00
#
_symmetry.space_group_name_H-M   'P 1'
#
loop_
_entity.id
_entity.type
_entity.pdbx_description
1 polymer ?
#
loop_
_entity_poly.entity_id
_entity_poly.type
_entity_poly.pdbx_seq_one_letter_code
_entity_poly.pdbx_strand_id
1 'polypeptide(L)'
;MASISKEQPPMNRFIASFVLCFSCSLSQADTPNLLVITVDDMSCDSAGVFNGVIPDLTPNMDQLASEGLRFEMAHVQVGNCYPSRNVMFSGRYPHSSGVEGFYQVQNDYPVFCDVMQRAGYYAAIRGKVSHSTPFQPYRWDTDLTINEDGSKEHIKDVASYGRSLERGITLAKQVNKPFAININISDPHKPFWFKGDPHGVSKIYSPEESPIPGFLFDDPVVREELALYYTSVRRADDALGATLDALDASGEKENTIVVFLSDHGMPLPFAKTQLYHHSTRTPLIIRWPGVTQPGTVDDRHMVSAIDFLPTFCDMLHAPHPEGLQGTSFEPLLQGKVQTERTAVFKEYNENAGGNRHPMRGVETPEYLYLFNPWSDGEDIMRTATQGTKTYKRMKELAPASEEIRQRLDLFEHRVVEELYNVQEDPDCLVNLVDSKSHQDVLEDMRNRLKNWMKETSDPALVAFEGRESEAICRAYVDKSQEESNARRAARRKNKPTKKKKQKLIQVIPQRTGDGVSVLIKHTISKQLDTQKIHVTLKHSKKQLERKIIDVSGTGEHEVTFLVPAEMNDNNLSVAAFVGDDYPNNLQHVVVAID
;
A
#
# COMPACT_ATOMS: atom_id res chain seq x y z
N MET A 1 -30.78 75.16 76.88
CA MET A 1 -31.38 75.44 75.57
C MET A 1 -30.60 74.65 74.53
N ALA A 2 -31.22 73.64 74.03
CA ALA A 2 -30.57 72.63 73.20
C ALA A 2 -30.59 73.01 71.69
N SER A 3 -29.48 72.96 71.04
CA SER A 3 -29.40 73.11 69.62
C SER A 3 -29.26 71.73 68.98
N ILE A 4 -30.22 71.38 68.17
CA ILE A 4 -30.27 70.11 67.42
C ILE A 4 -29.46 70.28 66.12
N SER A 5 -28.34 69.56 65.97
CA SER A 5 -27.59 69.42 64.73
C SER A 5 -28.17 68.30 63.90
N LYS A 6 -28.57 68.60 62.68
CA LYS A 6 -28.99 67.60 61.67
C LYS A 6 -27.76 66.97 61.03
N GLU A 7 -27.57 65.70 61.25
CA GLU A 7 -26.63 64.85 60.45
C GLU A 7 -27.27 64.46 59.13
N GLN A 8 -26.53 64.67 58.06
CA GLN A 8 -26.84 64.12 56.71
C GLN A 8 -26.25 62.69 56.57
N PRO A 9 -26.95 61.77 55.95
CA PRO A 9 -26.40 60.40 55.72
C PRO A 9 -25.35 60.41 54.62
N PRO A 10 -24.38 59.46 54.67
CA PRO A 10 -23.27 59.37 53.69
C PRO A 10 -23.75 58.81 52.34
N MET A 11 -23.30 59.48 51.32
CA MET A 11 -23.51 59.11 49.89
C MET A 11 -22.71 57.87 49.54
N ASN A 12 -23.39 56.72 49.38
CA ASN A 12 -22.78 55.44 48.85
C ASN A 12 -22.31 55.64 47.44
N ARG A 13 -20.98 55.65 47.22
CA ARG A 13 -20.35 55.51 45.91
C ARG A 13 -20.40 54.05 45.52
N PHE A 14 -21.29 53.66 44.59
CA PHE A 14 -21.24 52.41 43.88
C PHE A 14 -20.02 52.44 42.95
N ILE A 15 -18.96 51.71 43.31
CA ILE A 15 -17.86 51.36 42.38
C ILE A 15 -18.35 50.18 41.55
N ALA A 16 -18.75 50.43 40.29
CA ALA A 16 -19.02 49.38 39.30
C ALA A 16 -17.69 48.79 38.89
N SER A 17 -17.31 47.68 39.52
CA SER A 17 -16.21 46.83 39.01
C SER A 17 -16.64 46.16 37.69
N PHE A 18 -16.16 46.71 36.58
CA PHE A 18 -16.23 46.06 35.28
C PHE A 18 -15.24 44.87 35.30
N VAL A 19 -15.74 43.67 35.58
CA VAL A 19 -15.00 42.43 35.36
C VAL A 19 -14.99 42.20 33.86
N LEU A 20 -13.88 42.57 33.21
CA LEU A 20 -13.57 42.11 31.83
C LEU A 20 -13.33 40.61 31.91
N CYS A 21 -14.36 39.81 31.63
CA CYS A 21 -14.17 38.41 31.30
C CYS A 21 -13.40 38.35 29.96
N PHE A 22 -12.09 38.22 30.04
CA PHE A 22 -11.30 37.69 28.93
C PHE A 22 -11.73 36.25 28.78
N SER A 23 -12.70 36.01 27.91
CA SER A 23 -12.93 34.67 27.33
C SER A 23 -11.67 34.34 26.52
N CYS A 24 -10.69 33.72 27.18
CA CYS A 24 -9.69 32.93 26.46
C CYS A 24 -10.50 31.83 25.74
N SER A 25 -10.88 32.08 24.50
CA SER A 25 -11.17 30.99 23.58
C SER A 25 -9.88 30.21 23.53
N LEU A 26 -9.78 29.15 24.32
CA LEU A 26 -8.84 28.06 24.00
C LEU A 26 -9.21 27.67 22.57
N SER A 27 -8.40 28.09 21.61
CA SER A 27 -8.39 27.51 20.27
C SER A 27 -8.38 26.01 20.51
N GLN A 28 -9.49 25.36 20.23
CA GLN A 28 -9.53 23.91 20.17
C GLN A 28 -8.48 23.61 19.12
N ALA A 29 -7.34 23.02 19.50
CA ALA A 29 -6.30 22.65 18.58
C ALA A 29 -7.01 21.84 17.49
N ASP A 30 -6.94 22.32 16.24
CA ASP A 30 -7.62 21.65 15.14
C ASP A 30 -7.11 20.21 15.09
N THR A 31 -8.04 19.25 15.13
CA THR A 31 -7.73 17.83 15.06
C THR A 31 -6.90 17.58 13.79
N PRO A 32 -5.65 17.09 13.89
CA PRO A 32 -4.79 16.98 12.72
C PRO A 32 -5.34 15.98 11.70
N ASN A 33 -5.18 16.28 10.45
CA ASN A 33 -5.44 15.33 9.36
C ASN A 33 -4.30 14.30 9.27
N LEU A 34 -4.57 13.14 8.68
CA LEU A 34 -3.57 12.09 8.41
C LEU A 34 -3.53 11.78 6.91
N LEU A 35 -2.35 11.89 6.33
CA LEU A 35 -2.04 11.48 4.96
C LEU A 35 -0.98 10.38 4.98
N VAL A 36 -1.37 9.14 4.65
CA VAL A 36 -0.44 8.02 4.50
C VAL A 36 -0.15 7.82 3.03
N ILE A 37 1.10 7.93 2.61
CA ILE A 37 1.55 7.75 1.23
C ILE A 37 2.43 6.51 1.16
N THR A 38 2.02 5.52 0.38
CA THR A 38 2.76 4.28 0.21
C THR A 38 3.17 4.11 -1.24
N VAL A 39 4.45 3.92 -1.53
CA VAL A 39 4.93 3.44 -2.83
C VAL A 39 4.95 1.91 -2.86
N ASP A 40 4.94 1.31 -4.05
CA ASP A 40 4.77 -0.12 -4.27
C ASP A 40 6.05 -0.72 -4.86
N ASP A 41 6.70 -1.67 -4.17
CA ASP A 41 7.92 -2.34 -4.63
C ASP A 41 9.19 -1.43 -4.66
N MET A 42 9.44 -0.57 -3.68
CA MET A 42 10.62 0.29 -3.65
C MET A 42 11.59 -0.08 -2.50
N SER A 43 12.82 -0.46 -2.85
CA SER A 43 13.88 -0.64 -1.84
C SER A 43 14.22 0.68 -1.14
N CYS A 44 14.56 0.61 0.13
CA CYS A 44 14.93 1.75 0.96
C CYS A 44 16.11 2.53 0.36
N ASP A 45 17.15 1.83 -0.09
CA ASP A 45 18.35 2.36 -0.72
C ASP A 45 18.14 2.93 -2.14
N SER A 46 16.92 2.88 -2.66
CA SER A 46 16.54 3.60 -3.89
C SER A 46 16.18 5.06 -3.62
N ALA A 47 16.02 5.48 -2.37
CA ALA A 47 15.75 6.88 -2.02
C ALA A 47 17.05 7.61 -1.62
N GLY A 48 17.23 8.84 -2.14
CA GLY A 48 18.46 9.62 -1.97
C GLY A 48 18.86 9.80 -0.51
N VAL A 49 17.93 10.21 0.34
CA VAL A 49 18.16 10.42 1.80
C VAL A 49 18.45 9.14 2.57
N PHE A 50 18.24 7.95 2.00
CA PHE A 50 18.58 6.65 2.59
C PHE A 50 19.84 6.04 1.98
N ASN A 51 20.81 6.88 1.60
CA ASN A 51 22.07 6.52 0.96
C ASN A 51 21.90 5.94 -0.45
N GLY A 52 20.85 6.35 -1.15
CA GLY A 52 20.64 6.01 -2.55
C GLY A 52 21.83 6.42 -3.41
N VAL A 53 22.28 5.48 -4.26
CA VAL A 53 23.53 5.66 -5.05
C VAL A 53 23.33 6.46 -6.34
N ILE A 54 22.10 6.85 -6.67
CA ILE A 54 21.79 7.69 -7.83
C ILE A 54 21.47 9.11 -7.34
N PRO A 55 22.31 10.09 -7.65
CA PRO A 55 22.05 11.49 -7.32
C PRO A 55 20.70 11.97 -7.92
N ASP A 56 19.96 12.75 -7.16
CA ASP A 56 18.68 13.36 -7.58
C ASP A 56 17.63 12.36 -8.08
N LEU A 57 17.67 11.08 -7.62
CA LEU A 57 16.66 10.10 -7.99
C LEU A 57 15.29 10.45 -7.39
N THR A 58 15.28 10.93 -6.14
CA THR A 58 14.05 11.13 -5.35
C THR A 58 13.99 12.49 -4.66
N PRO A 59 14.04 13.62 -5.41
CA PRO A 59 14.12 14.96 -4.80
C PRO A 59 12.88 15.34 -3.96
N ASN A 60 11.68 14.82 -4.28
CA ASN A 60 10.49 15.09 -3.46
C ASN A 60 10.49 14.31 -2.14
N MET A 61 11.01 13.07 -2.14
CA MET A 61 11.25 12.32 -0.89
C MET A 61 12.31 13.00 -0.03
N ASP A 62 13.39 13.48 -0.65
CA ASP A 62 14.48 14.19 0.02
C ASP A 62 13.99 15.50 0.64
N GLN A 63 13.11 16.22 -0.07
CA GLN A 63 12.46 17.41 0.47
C GLN A 63 11.55 17.04 1.65
N LEU A 64 10.70 16.03 1.55
CA LEU A 64 9.84 15.60 2.64
C LEU A 64 10.66 15.20 3.87
N ALA A 65 11.79 14.51 3.69
CA ALA A 65 12.71 14.16 4.76
C ALA A 65 13.34 15.40 5.43
N SER A 66 13.63 16.44 4.66
CA SER A 66 14.13 17.72 5.20
C SER A 66 13.10 18.47 6.05
N GLU A 67 11.80 18.19 5.85
CA GLU A 67 10.68 18.78 6.58
C GLU A 67 10.21 17.90 7.75
N GLY A 68 10.70 16.67 7.88
CA GLY A 68 10.24 15.67 8.86
C GLY A 68 11.35 14.92 9.59
N LEU A 69 10.96 13.82 10.18
CA LEU A 69 11.84 12.82 10.81
C LEU A 69 11.89 11.58 9.91
N ARG A 70 13.10 11.09 9.59
CA ARG A 70 13.28 9.80 8.91
C ARG A 70 13.81 8.74 9.87
N PHE A 71 13.40 7.48 9.64
CA PHE A 71 13.84 6.32 10.40
C PHE A 71 14.76 5.45 9.54
N GLU A 72 16.02 5.25 9.97
CA GLU A 72 16.98 4.42 9.24
C GLU A 72 16.70 2.91 9.37
N MET A 73 16.09 2.49 10.48
CA MET A 73 15.83 1.09 10.80
C MET A 73 14.32 0.79 10.82
N ALA A 74 13.61 1.21 9.77
CA ALA A 74 12.22 0.89 9.58
C ALA A 74 12.04 -0.35 8.70
N HIS A 75 11.15 -1.26 9.11
CA HIS A 75 10.90 -2.52 8.42
C HIS A 75 9.42 -2.79 8.23
N VAL A 76 9.09 -3.58 7.21
CA VAL A 76 7.79 -4.24 7.08
C VAL A 76 7.91 -5.69 7.51
N GLN A 77 6.80 -6.30 7.93
CA GLN A 77 6.79 -7.69 8.38
C GLN A 77 6.89 -8.69 7.24
N VAL A 78 6.42 -8.31 6.05
CA VAL A 78 6.27 -9.23 4.91
C VAL A 78 6.81 -8.59 3.64
N GLY A 79 7.75 -9.22 2.97
CA GLY A 79 8.25 -8.77 1.66
C GLY A 79 7.28 -9.02 0.50
N ASN A 80 5.97 -8.77 0.70
CA ASN A 80 4.94 -8.97 -0.31
C ASN A 80 3.72 -8.10 -0.04
N CYS A 81 3.17 -7.43 -1.08
CA CYS A 81 2.27 -6.30 -0.94
C CYS A 81 0.96 -6.58 -0.18
N TYR A 82 0.22 -7.66 -0.50
CA TYR A 82 -1.09 -7.90 0.12
C TYR A 82 -0.98 -8.14 1.64
N PRO A 83 -0.20 -9.11 2.13
CA PRO A 83 -0.06 -9.33 3.56
C PRO A 83 0.67 -8.17 4.26
N SER A 84 1.69 -7.53 3.66
CA SER A 84 2.38 -6.38 4.25
C SER A 84 1.42 -5.24 4.56
N ARG A 85 0.60 -4.83 3.58
CA ARG A 85 -0.39 -3.74 3.77
C ARG A 85 -1.46 -4.10 4.79
N ASN A 86 -1.85 -5.39 4.89
CA ASN A 86 -2.78 -5.82 5.92
C ASN A 86 -2.17 -5.76 7.32
N VAL A 87 -0.87 -6.03 7.49
CA VAL A 87 -0.17 -5.82 8.76
C VAL A 87 -0.20 -4.33 9.15
N MET A 88 0.17 -3.43 8.23
CA MET A 88 0.17 -1.97 8.46
C MET A 88 -1.17 -1.47 8.99
N PHE A 89 -2.27 -1.94 8.40
CA PHE A 89 -3.60 -1.39 8.68
C PHE A 89 -4.41 -2.20 9.69
N SER A 90 -3.92 -3.36 10.13
CA SER A 90 -4.55 -4.17 11.19
C SER A 90 -3.78 -4.15 12.52
N GLY A 91 -2.48 -3.82 12.50
CA GLY A 91 -1.59 -3.93 13.66
C GLY A 91 -1.42 -5.38 14.15
N ARG A 92 -1.55 -6.37 13.24
CA ARG A 92 -1.51 -7.81 13.55
C ARG A 92 -0.60 -8.55 12.60
N TYR A 93 0.14 -9.53 13.11
CA TYR A 93 0.93 -10.44 12.27
C TYR A 93 0.04 -11.26 11.32
N PRO A 94 0.55 -11.71 10.15
CA PRO A 94 -0.22 -12.49 9.19
C PRO A 94 -0.90 -13.73 9.77
N HIS A 95 -0.20 -14.53 10.60
CA HIS A 95 -0.77 -15.72 11.24
C HIS A 95 -1.91 -15.38 12.22
N SER A 96 -1.86 -14.21 12.86
CA SER A 96 -2.90 -13.73 13.79
C SER A 96 -4.07 -13.07 13.08
N SER A 97 -3.81 -12.31 12.02
CA SER A 97 -4.85 -11.66 11.20
C SER A 97 -5.57 -12.63 10.27
N GLY A 98 -4.95 -13.78 9.96
CA GLY A 98 -5.40 -14.74 8.97
C GLY A 98 -5.09 -14.33 7.52
N VAL A 99 -4.44 -13.18 7.28
CA VAL A 99 -4.07 -12.70 5.93
C VAL A 99 -2.60 -13.04 5.64
N GLU A 100 -2.36 -14.31 5.38
CA GLU A 100 -1.01 -14.84 5.14
C GLU A 100 -0.56 -14.79 3.67
N GLY A 101 -1.47 -14.42 2.75
CA GLY A 101 -1.24 -14.40 1.31
C GLY A 101 -2.21 -13.47 0.57
N PHE A 102 -2.42 -13.71 -0.73
CA PHE A 102 -3.26 -12.86 -1.59
C PHE A 102 -4.74 -13.28 -1.54
N TYR A 103 -5.36 -13.13 -0.40
CA TYR A 103 -6.76 -13.49 -0.22
C TYR A 103 -7.42 -12.69 0.90
N GLN A 104 -8.73 -12.57 0.79
CA GLN A 104 -9.55 -11.94 1.81
C GLN A 104 -9.98 -12.96 2.86
N VAL A 105 -10.12 -12.50 4.08
CA VAL A 105 -10.62 -13.24 5.22
C VAL A 105 -11.87 -12.55 5.79
N GLN A 106 -12.75 -13.31 6.44
CA GLN A 106 -13.75 -12.73 7.34
C GLN A 106 -13.05 -12.43 8.66
N ASN A 107 -13.09 -11.20 9.11
CA ASN A 107 -12.47 -10.78 10.36
C ASN A 107 -13.51 -10.12 11.27
N ASP A 108 -13.30 -10.23 12.56
CA ASP A 108 -14.08 -9.62 13.64
C ASP A 108 -13.38 -8.42 14.29
N TYR A 109 -12.17 -8.11 13.85
CA TYR A 109 -11.39 -6.98 14.33
C TYR A 109 -11.47 -5.78 13.37
N PRO A 110 -11.44 -4.54 13.89
CA PRO A 110 -11.40 -3.35 13.06
C PRO A 110 -10.01 -3.16 12.43
N VAL A 111 -9.99 -2.54 11.25
CA VAL A 111 -8.77 -2.11 10.56
C VAL A 111 -8.75 -0.59 10.42
N PHE A 112 -7.68 -0.05 9.89
CA PHE A 112 -7.44 1.40 9.80
C PHE A 112 -8.69 2.22 9.44
N CYS A 113 -9.39 1.90 8.34
CA CYS A 113 -10.58 2.67 7.93
C CYS A 113 -11.70 2.63 8.99
N ASP A 114 -11.90 1.50 9.65
CA ASP A 114 -12.91 1.38 10.72
C ASP A 114 -12.55 2.22 11.95
N VAL A 115 -11.26 2.20 12.32
CA VAL A 115 -10.74 2.95 13.48
C VAL A 115 -10.84 4.43 13.23
N MET A 116 -10.40 4.89 12.07
CA MET A 116 -10.44 6.31 11.71
C MET A 116 -11.87 6.84 11.62
N GLN A 117 -12.79 6.08 11.02
CA GLN A 117 -14.22 6.46 10.98
C GLN A 117 -14.84 6.55 12.38
N ARG A 118 -14.54 5.61 13.27
CA ARG A 118 -15.00 5.64 14.68
C ARG A 118 -14.44 6.83 15.45
N ALA A 119 -13.23 7.26 15.10
CA ALA A 119 -12.61 8.48 15.66
C ALA A 119 -13.11 9.78 15.01
N GLY A 120 -14.07 9.71 14.07
CA GLY A 120 -14.70 10.87 13.47
C GLY A 120 -14.06 11.37 12.18
N TYR A 121 -13.06 10.65 11.64
CA TYR A 121 -12.38 11.00 10.39
C TYR A 121 -13.17 10.59 9.17
N TYR A 122 -12.96 11.32 8.07
CA TYR A 122 -13.31 10.88 6.72
C TYR A 122 -12.19 10.00 6.18
N ALA A 123 -12.45 8.69 6.08
CA ALA A 123 -11.44 7.70 5.68
C ALA A 123 -11.53 7.40 4.19
N ALA A 124 -10.52 7.80 3.40
CA ALA A 124 -10.51 7.56 1.96
C ALA A 124 -9.20 6.88 1.48
N ILE A 125 -9.28 6.22 0.33
CA ILE A 125 -8.16 5.46 -0.22
C ILE A 125 -8.03 5.65 -1.74
N ARG A 126 -6.79 5.77 -2.22
CA ARG A 126 -6.43 5.78 -3.64
C ARG A 126 -5.55 4.59 -3.96
N GLY A 127 -6.00 3.68 -4.83
CA GLY A 127 -5.24 2.49 -5.24
C GLY A 127 -5.15 1.41 -4.17
N LYS A 128 -4.76 0.19 -4.55
CA LYS A 128 -4.52 -0.96 -3.65
C LYS A 128 -5.64 -1.26 -2.63
N VAL A 129 -6.88 -0.89 -2.92
CA VAL A 129 -8.03 -1.02 -2.00
C VAL A 129 -8.18 -2.44 -1.47
N SER A 130 -8.11 -3.45 -2.36
CA SER A 130 -8.20 -4.86 -1.98
C SER A 130 -7.00 -5.37 -1.18
N HIS A 131 -5.83 -4.73 -1.32
CA HIS A 131 -4.61 -5.09 -0.57
C HIS A 131 -4.57 -4.45 0.81
N SER A 132 -5.28 -3.34 0.99
CA SER A 132 -5.29 -2.56 2.23
C SER A 132 -6.49 -2.88 3.13
N THR A 133 -7.35 -3.81 2.72
CA THR A 133 -8.53 -4.24 3.48
C THR A 133 -8.74 -5.74 3.35
N PRO A 134 -8.87 -6.48 4.48
CA PRO A 134 -8.93 -7.94 4.45
C PRO A 134 -10.25 -8.53 3.97
N PHE A 135 -11.31 -7.73 3.81
CA PHE A 135 -12.68 -8.21 3.52
C PHE A 135 -13.45 -7.28 2.59
N GLN A 136 -14.54 -7.79 2.02
CA GLN A 136 -15.54 -7.03 1.24
C GLN A 136 -16.91 -7.03 1.96
N PRO A 137 -17.73 -5.96 1.78
CA PRO A 137 -17.44 -4.72 1.07
C PRO A 137 -16.37 -3.89 1.78
N TYR A 138 -15.56 -3.15 1.01
CA TYR A 138 -14.56 -2.26 1.58
C TYR A 138 -15.24 -1.08 2.27
N ARG A 139 -14.87 -0.82 3.53
CA ARG A 139 -15.54 0.16 4.40
C ARG A 139 -14.90 1.55 4.40
N TRP A 140 -14.20 1.91 3.32
CA TRP A 140 -13.74 3.26 3.11
C TRP A 140 -14.91 4.17 2.75
N ASP A 141 -14.91 5.43 3.22
CA ASP A 141 -15.93 6.42 2.82
C ASP A 141 -15.87 6.68 1.31
N THR A 142 -14.65 6.68 0.73
CA THR A 142 -14.48 6.82 -0.73
C THR A 142 -13.27 6.05 -1.26
N ASP A 143 -13.43 5.37 -2.39
CA ASP A 143 -12.34 4.92 -3.25
C ASP A 143 -12.01 6.02 -4.26
N LEU A 144 -10.94 6.76 -3.98
CA LEU A 144 -10.46 7.87 -4.82
C LEU A 144 -9.85 7.43 -6.16
N THR A 145 -9.75 6.10 -6.42
CA THR A 145 -9.35 5.56 -7.72
C THR A 145 -10.44 5.75 -8.77
N ILE A 146 -11.69 5.90 -8.32
CA ILE A 146 -12.87 5.97 -9.16
C ILE A 146 -13.42 7.39 -9.11
N ASN A 147 -13.50 8.05 -10.27
CA ASN A 147 -14.06 9.38 -10.40
C ASN A 147 -15.59 9.36 -10.30
N GLU A 148 -16.23 10.52 -10.11
CA GLU A 148 -17.68 10.67 -10.00
C GLU A 148 -18.44 10.17 -11.24
N ASP A 149 -17.81 10.27 -12.41
CA ASP A 149 -18.37 9.74 -13.66
C ASP A 149 -18.16 8.22 -13.85
N GLY A 150 -17.57 7.55 -12.85
CA GLY A 150 -17.24 6.13 -12.87
C GLY A 150 -15.98 5.77 -13.66
N SER A 151 -15.28 6.73 -14.25
CA SER A 151 -13.97 6.49 -14.85
C SER A 151 -12.94 6.17 -13.76
N LYS A 152 -11.85 5.51 -14.15
CA LYS A 152 -10.75 5.22 -13.22
C LYS A 152 -9.55 6.06 -13.56
N GLU A 153 -8.97 6.67 -12.54
CA GLU A 153 -7.65 7.29 -12.65
C GLU A 153 -6.61 6.21 -13.00
N HIS A 154 -5.73 6.54 -13.94
CA HIS A 154 -4.70 5.60 -14.34
C HIS A 154 -3.59 5.51 -13.28
N ILE A 155 -3.16 4.30 -12.94
CA ILE A 155 -2.20 4.04 -11.85
C ILE A 155 -0.77 4.55 -12.14
N LYS A 156 -0.46 4.91 -13.39
CA LYS A 156 0.83 5.47 -13.82
C LYS A 156 0.74 6.96 -14.19
N ASP A 157 -0.43 7.58 -14.08
CA ASP A 157 -0.60 9.02 -14.29
C ASP A 157 -0.21 9.79 -13.01
N VAL A 158 0.95 10.43 -13.05
CA VAL A 158 1.53 11.22 -11.96
C VAL A 158 0.54 12.26 -11.41
N ALA A 159 -0.06 13.07 -12.28
CA ALA A 159 -0.97 14.13 -11.86
C ALA A 159 -2.26 13.61 -11.22
N SER A 160 -2.63 12.37 -11.50
CA SER A 160 -3.85 11.76 -10.94
C SER A 160 -3.80 11.58 -9.43
N TYR A 161 -2.61 11.48 -8.85
CA TYR A 161 -2.44 11.34 -7.41
C TYR A 161 -2.77 12.63 -6.67
N GLY A 162 -2.31 13.77 -7.18
CA GLY A 162 -2.68 15.10 -6.68
C GLY A 162 -4.19 15.35 -6.78
N ARG A 163 -4.79 15.11 -7.98
CA ARG A 163 -6.25 15.23 -8.17
C ARG A 163 -7.06 14.35 -7.22
N SER A 164 -6.59 13.12 -6.96
CA SER A 164 -7.26 12.21 -6.02
C SER A 164 -7.21 12.76 -4.59
N LEU A 165 -6.06 13.29 -4.15
CA LEU A 165 -5.95 13.91 -2.82
C LEU A 165 -6.83 15.16 -2.70
N GLU A 166 -6.79 16.07 -3.67
CA GLU A 166 -7.62 17.27 -3.72
C GLU A 166 -9.11 16.93 -3.57
N ARG A 167 -9.57 15.91 -4.32
CA ARG A 167 -10.94 15.42 -4.20
C ARG A 167 -11.24 14.84 -2.82
N GLY A 168 -10.34 14.04 -2.26
CA GLY A 168 -10.50 13.47 -0.91
C GLY A 168 -10.63 14.55 0.17
N ILE A 169 -9.80 15.57 0.12
CA ILE A 169 -9.86 16.74 1.03
C ILE A 169 -11.19 17.49 0.84
N THR A 170 -11.59 17.72 -0.40
CA THR A 170 -12.86 18.41 -0.70
C THR A 170 -14.05 17.64 -0.11
N LEU A 171 -14.11 16.33 -0.29
CA LEU A 171 -15.18 15.49 0.24
C LEU A 171 -15.20 15.49 1.78
N ALA A 172 -14.04 15.45 2.43
CA ALA A 172 -13.94 15.54 3.89
C ALA A 172 -14.46 16.89 4.41
N LYS A 173 -14.08 17.99 3.75
CA LYS A 173 -14.56 19.36 4.09
C LYS A 173 -16.08 19.49 3.90
N GLN A 174 -16.66 18.88 2.87
CA GLN A 174 -18.11 18.90 2.63
C GLN A 174 -18.92 18.27 3.77
N VAL A 175 -18.35 17.25 4.45
CA VAL A 175 -18.99 16.60 5.59
C VAL A 175 -18.46 17.10 6.93
N ASN A 176 -17.65 18.17 6.91
CA ASN A 176 -17.07 18.82 8.09
C ASN A 176 -16.32 17.83 9.02
N LYS A 177 -15.45 17.00 8.44
CA LYS A 177 -14.61 16.04 9.16
C LYS A 177 -13.13 16.25 8.83
N PRO A 178 -12.22 15.99 9.79
CA PRO A 178 -10.81 15.79 9.44
C PRO A 178 -10.68 14.56 8.56
N PHE A 179 -9.64 14.52 7.73
CA PHE A 179 -9.42 13.37 6.84
C PHE A 179 -8.33 12.42 7.34
N ALA A 180 -8.51 11.14 7.04
CA ALA A 180 -7.48 10.11 7.09
C ALA A 180 -7.41 9.44 5.71
N ILE A 181 -6.50 9.94 4.86
CA ILE A 181 -6.41 9.52 3.45
C ILE A 181 -5.17 8.66 3.24
N ASN A 182 -5.36 7.51 2.55
CA ASN A 182 -4.28 6.63 2.13
C ASN A 182 -4.09 6.72 0.60
N ILE A 183 -2.94 7.24 0.16
CA ILE A 183 -2.54 7.33 -1.24
C ILE A 183 -1.52 6.23 -1.53
N ASN A 184 -1.89 5.28 -2.39
CA ASN A 184 -1.01 4.19 -2.81
C ASN A 184 -0.50 4.47 -4.23
N ILE A 185 0.74 4.94 -4.33
CA ILE A 185 1.45 5.15 -5.58
C ILE A 185 1.86 3.79 -6.13
N SER A 186 1.47 3.51 -7.38
CA SER A 186 1.69 2.20 -8.00
C SER A 186 3.12 1.96 -8.49
N ASP A 187 3.91 3.01 -8.68
CA ASP A 187 5.32 2.86 -9.02
C ASP A 187 6.16 2.64 -7.74
N PRO A 188 7.31 1.97 -7.88
CA PRO A 188 7.89 1.33 -9.06
C PRO A 188 7.40 -0.10 -9.37
N HIS A 189 6.27 -0.56 -8.84
CA HIS A 189 5.70 -1.88 -9.19
C HIS A 189 5.53 -2.07 -10.70
N LYS A 190 5.81 -3.26 -11.19
CA LYS A 190 5.64 -3.63 -12.62
C LYS A 190 4.21 -3.41 -13.13
N PRO A 191 4.00 -3.05 -14.39
CA PRO A 191 5.04 -2.84 -15.41
C PRO A 191 5.87 -1.59 -15.10
N PHE A 192 7.19 -1.70 -15.29
CA PHE A 192 8.08 -0.55 -15.21
C PHE A 192 7.79 0.44 -16.33
N TRP A 193 8.31 1.66 -16.18
CA TRP A 193 8.34 2.60 -17.29
C TRP A 193 9.05 1.96 -18.51
N PHE A 194 8.60 2.28 -19.70
CA PHE A 194 9.18 1.79 -20.95
C PHE A 194 9.18 2.90 -22.01
N LYS A 195 10.06 2.78 -23.00
CA LYS A 195 10.14 3.76 -24.10
C LYS A 195 8.83 3.78 -24.88
N GLY A 196 8.16 4.95 -24.89
CA GLY A 196 6.83 5.11 -25.49
C GLY A 196 5.67 4.96 -24.51
N ASP A 197 5.94 4.84 -23.20
CA ASP A 197 4.90 4.92 -22.16
C ASP A 197 4.17 6.28 -22.28
N PRO A 198 2.82 6.31 -22.40
CA PRO A 198 2.06 7.55 -22.51
C PRO A 198 2.08 8.39 -21.23
N HIS A 199 2.49 7.79 -20.09
CA HIS A 199 2.61 8.47 -18.82
C HIS A 199 4.04 8.93 -18.60
N GLY A 200 4.21 10.25 -18.57
CA GLY A 200 5.51 10.91 -18.45
C GLY A 200 6.22 10.60 -17.13
N VAL A 201 7.51 10.85 -17.16
CA VAL A 201 8.42 10.88 -16.01
C VAL A 201 9.38 12.04 -16.21
N SER A 202 9.78 12.69 -15.12
CA SER A 202 10.64 13.89 -15.20
C SER A 202 12.08 13.58 -15.62
N LYS A 203 12.58 12.36 -15.36
CA LYS A 203 13.93 11.91 -15.77
C LYS A 203 13.93 10.41 -16.09
N ILE A 204 14.64 10.05 -17.16
CA ILE A 204 14.86 8.68 -17.61
C ILE A 204 16.32 8.31 -17.32
N TYR A 205 16.54 7.12 -16.79
CA TYR A 205 17.88 6.60 -16.48
C TYR A 205 18.32 5.58 -17.52
N SER A 206 19.60 5.61 -17.88
CA SER A 206 20.23 4.61 -18.75
C SER A 206 20.80 3.44 -17.96
N PRO A 207 21.11 2.30 -18.61
CA PRO A 207 21.79 1.17 -17.96
C PRO A 207 23.13 1.55 -17.32
N GLU A 208 23.87 2.50 -17.92
CA GLU A 208 25.17 2.97 -17.44
C GLU A 208 25.04 3.83 -16.16
N GLU A 209 23.92 4.55 -16.00
CA GLU A 209 23.59 5.32 -14.81
C GLU A 209 22.95 4.49 -13.70
N SER A 210 22.71 3.20 -13.96
CA SER A 210 21.95 2.32 -13.06
C SER A 210 22.90 1.42 -12.28
N PRO A 211 23.17 1.73 -10.99
CA PRO A 211 24.00 0.91 -10.14
C PRO A 211 23.31 -0.43 -9.85
N ILE A 212 24.11 -1.45 -9.66
CA ILE A 212 23.64 -2.78 -9.30
C ILE A 212 23.70 -2.93 -7.78
N PRO A 213 22.59 -3.26 -7.11
CA PRO A 213 22.62 -3.65 -5.71
C PRO A 213 23.53 -4.86 -5.47
N GLY A 214 24.26 -4.91 -4.37
CA GLY A 214 25.25 -5.95 -4.11
C GLY A 214 24.67 -7.37 -4.00
N PHE A 215 23.38 -7.51 -3.73
CA PHE A 215 22.70 -8.82 -3.77
C PHE A 215 22.39 -9.34 -5.18
N LEU A 216 22.64 -8.54 -6.23
CA LEU A 216 22.53 -8.93 -7.65
C LEU A 216 23.93 -9.00 -8.30
N PHE A 217 24.01 -9.57 -9.47
CA PHE A 217 25.25 -9.71 -10.26
C PHE A 217 25.30 -8.70 -11.39
N ASP A 218 26.51 -8.28 -11.79
CA ASP A 218 26.71 -7.32 -12.87
C ASP A 218 26.59 -8.01 -14.25
N ASP A 219 25.54 -7.64 -14.99
CA ASP A 219 25.28 -8.11 -16.35
C ASP A 219 24.46 -7.03 -17.09
N PRO A 220 24.69 -6.84 -18.40
CA PRO A 220 23.95 -5.84 -19.20
C PRO A 220 22.42 -5.98 -19.12
N VAL A 221 21.89 -7.21 -19.06
CA VAL A 221 20.44 -7.46 -18.95
C VAL A 221 19.90 -7.01 -17.61
N VAL A 222 20.68 -7.18 -16.52
CA VAL A 222 20.33 -6.71 -15.18
C VAL A 222 20.34 -5.19 -15.13
N ARG A 223 21.36 -4.54 -15.70
CA ARG A 223 21.44 -3.07 -15.80
C ARG A 223 20.28 -2.48 -16.59
N GLU A 224 19.87 -3.11 -17.71
CA GLU A 224 18.67 -2.70 -18.46
C GLU A 224 17.39 -2.79 -17.62
N GLU A 225 17.19 -3.88 -16.85
CA GLU A 225 16.00 -4.02 -16.01
C GLU A 225 16.01 -3.00 -14.86
N LEU A 226 17.18 -2.74 -14.27
CA LEU A 226 17.38 -1.72 -13.23
C LEU A 226 17.14 -0.30 -13.74
N ALA A 227 17.58 0.04 -14.96
CA ALA A 227 17.33 1.35 -15.58
C ALA A 227 15.82 1.64 -15.68
N LEU A 228 15.02 0.64 -16.07
CA LEU A 228 13.56 0.76 -16.11
C LEU A 228 12.96 0.88 -14.70
N TYR A 229 13.51 0.15 -13.73
CA TYR A 229 13.12 0.24 -12.33
C TYR A 229 13.41 1.63 -11.75
N TYR A 230 14.64 2.14 -11.89
CA TYR A 230 14.99 3.48 -11.37
C TYR A 230 14.22 4.60 -12.07
N THR A 231 13.94 4.47 -13.37
CA THR A 231 13.03 5.39 -14.05
C THR A 231 11.61 5.33 -13.46
N SER A 232 11.15 4.15 -13.04
CA SER A 232 9.86 4.01 -12.35
C SER A 232 9.90 4.54 -10.90
N VAL A 233 11.05 4.44 -10.21
CA VAL A 233 11.27 5.11 -8.90
C VAL A 233 11.16 6.63 -9.06
N ARG A 234 11.77 7.20 -10.10
CA ARG A 234 11.63 8.63 -10.38
C ARG A 234 10.17 9.02 -10.60
N ARG A 235 9.39 8.22 -11.34
CA ARG A 235 7.96 8.49 -11.54
C ARG A 235 7.16 8.34 -10.24
N ALA A 236 7.56 7.45 -9.34
CA ALA A 236 6.97 7.39 -7.99
C ALA A 236 7.23 8.67 -7.20
N ASP A 237 8.45 9.20 -7.29
CA ASP A 237 8.81 10.47 -6.66
C ASP A 237 8.06 11.67 -7.27
N ASP A 238 7.91 11.70 -8.59
CA ASP A 238 7.09 12.72 -9.27
C ASP A 238 5.62 12.66 -8.79
N ALA A 239 5.07 11.46 -8.55
CA ALA A 239 3.72 11.27 -8.02
C ALA A 239 3.60 11.69 -6.54
N LEU A 240 4.65 11.48 -5.75
CA LEU A 240 4.75 12.04 -4.41
C LEU A 240 4.74 13.57 -4.46
N GLY A 241 5.55 14.18 -5.33
CA GLY A 241 5.57 15.64 -5.54
C GLY A 241 4.18 16.19 -5.85
N ALA A 242 3.50 15.62 -6.86
CA ALA A 242 2.13 16.02 -7.21
C ALA A 242 1.12 15.86 -6.04
N THR A 243 1.33 14.88 -5.17
CA THR A 243 0.49 14.67 -3.98
C THR A 243 0.76 15.75 -2.92
N LEU A 244 2.04 16.07 -2.66
CA LEU A 244 2.43 17.11 -1.70
C LEU A 244 2.04 18.51 -2.16
N ASP A 245 2.16 18.80 -3.47
CA ASP A 245 1.71 20.06 -4.08
C ASP A 245 0.20 20.26 -3.89
N ALA A 246 -0.59 19.20 -4.08
CA ALA A 246 -2.04 19.25 -3.86
C ALA A 246 -2.38 19.47 -2.38
N LEU A 247 -1.62 18.90 -1.45
CA LEU A 247 -1.78 19.16 -0.02
C LEU A 247 -1.48 20.62 0.31
N ASP A 248 -0.39 21.17 -0.23
CA ASP A 248 0.01 22.57 -0.01
C ASP A 248 -1.05 23.54 -0.57
N ALA A 249 -1.47 23.31 -1.82
CA ALA A 249 -2.52 24.10 -2.49
C ALA A 249 -3.88 24.06 -1.77
N SER A 250 -4.18 22.98 -1.01
CA SER A 250 -5.42 22.84 -0.24
C SER A 250 -5.48 23.72 1.01
N GLY A 251 -4.33 24.26 1.45
CA GLY A 251 -4.15 25.01 2.71
C GLY A 251 -4.11 24.12 3.95
N GLU A 252 -4.09 22.79 3.82
CA GLU A 252 -4.10 21.85 4.96
C GLU A 252 -2.70 21.36 5.37
N LYS A 253 -1.62 21.82 4.71
CA LYS A 253 -0.25 21.36 4.94
C LYS A 253 0.15 21.39 6.41
N GLU A 254 -0.11 22.50 7.10
CA GLU A 254 0.30 22.73 8.48
C GLU A 254 -0.60 21.99 9.49
N ASN A 255 -1.78 21.52 9.08
CA ASN A 255 -2.67 20.71 9.90
C ASN A 255 -2.71 19.24 9.46
N THR A 256 -1.70 18.77 8.73
CA THR A 256 -1.67 17.39 8.22
C THR A 256 -0.38 16.68 8.61
N ILE A 257 -0.55 15.52 9.26
CA ILE A 257 0.52 14.55 9.48
C ILE A 257 0.72 13.77 8.19
N VAL A 258 1.94 13.78 7.65
CA VAL A 258 2.30 13.01 6.46
C VAL A 258 3.20 11.86 6.85
N VAL A 259 2.81 10.65 6.47
CA VAL A 259 3.59 9.41 6.64
C VAL A 259 3.90 8.83 5.28
N PHE A 260 5.17 8.72 4.93
CA PHE A 260 5.64 8.15 3.66
C PHE A 260 6.43 6.86 3.91
N LEU A 261 6.14 5.81 3.14
CA LEU A 261 6.87 4.54 3.17
C LEU A 261 6.73 3.74 1.87
N SER A 262 7.54 2.67 1.73
CA SER A 262 7.30 1.60 0.75
C SER A 262 6.65 0.39 1.43
N ASP A 263 5.84 -0.36 0.71
CA ASP A 263 5.20 -1.57 1.25
C ASP A 263 6.16 -2.77 1.37
N HIS A 264 7.27 -2.80 0.64
CA HIS A 264 8.42 -3.71 0.75
C HIS A 264 9.51 -3.33 -0.29
N GLY A 265 10.55 -4.15 -0.42
CA GLY A 265 11.67 -3.91 -1.33
C GLY A 265 11.36 -4.07 -2.82
N MET A 266 12.37 -3.83 -3.68
CA MET A 266 12.25 -3.83 -5.15
C MET A 266 11.79 -5.19 -5.70
N PRO A 267 11.12 -5.23 -6.88
CA PRO A 267 10.53 -6.46 -7.44
C PRO A 267 11.56 -7.32 -8.20
N LEU A 268 12.74 -7.51 -7.59
CA LEU A 268 13.85 -8.31 -8.11
C LEU A 268 14.23 -9.43 -7.14
N PRO A 269 15.01 -10.45 -7.59
CA PRO A 269 15.47 -11.53 -6.73
C PRO A 269 16.09 -11.01 -5.42
N PHE A 270 15.88 -11.72 -4.31
CA PHE A 270 16.28 -11.40 -2.94
C PHE A 270 15.59 -10.20 -2.27
N ALA A 271 14.96 -9.30 -3.03
CA ALA A 271 14.34 -8.09 -2.48
C ALA A 271 12.79 -8.09 -2.50
N LYS A 272 12.13 -9.13 -3.03
CA LYS A 272 10.68 -9.31 -2.96
C LYS A 272 10.31 -10.78 -2.77
N THR A 273 9.22 -11.03 -2.02
CA THR A 273 8.74 -12.38 -1.67
C THR A 273 9.76 -13.10 -0.77
N GLN A 274 10.46 -12.35 0.07
CA GLN A 274 11.58 -12.78 0.91
C GLN A 274 11.52 -12.08 2.28
N LEU A 275 12.42 -12.47 3.20
CA LEU A 275 12.60 -11.80 4.49
C LEU A 275 14.01 -11.20 4.68
N TYR A 276 14.83 -11.18 3.64
CA TYR A 276 16.14 -10.54 3.68
C TYR A 276 16.05 -9.06 4.02
N HIS A 277 17.16 -8.46 4.41
CA HIS A 277 17.26 -7.05 4.78
C HIS A 277 16.62 -6.14 3.72
N HIS A 278 17.05 -6.22 2.46
CA HIS A 278 16.52 -5.42 1.35
C HIS A 278 15.06 -5.74 0.95
N SER A 279 14.51 -6.87 1.42
CA SER A 279 13.11 -7.22 1.15
C SER A 279 12.14 -6.54 2.11
N THR A 280 12.59 -6.22 3.31
CA THR A 280 11.74 -5.74 4.39
C THR A 280 12.12 -4.36 4.92
N ARG A 281 13.37 -3.91 4.76
CA ARG A 281 13.74 -2.53 5.08
C ARG A 281 12.98 -1.57 4.15
N THR A 282 12.33 -0.58 4.74
CA THR A 282 11.49 0.38 4.01
C THR A 282 11.92 1.81 4.33
N PRO A 283 11.92 2.75 3.35
CA PRO A 283 12.03 4.15 3.68
C PRO A 283 10.83 4.56 4.52
N LEU A 284 11.06 5.20 5.66
CA LEU A 284 10.00 5.75 6.49
C LEU A 284 10.34 7.21 6.83
N ILE A 285 9.45 8.11 6.40
CA ILE A 285 9.55 9.55 6.68
C ILE A 285 8.23 10.01 7.27
N ILE A 286 8.28 10.73 8.40
CA ILE A 286 7.09 11.28 9.04
C ILE A 286 7.28 12.79 9.26
N ARG A 287 6.39 13.58 8.67
CA ARG A 287 6.27 15.01 8.93
C ARG A 287 5.03 15.26 9.78
N TRP A 288 5.22 15.73 11.00
CA TRP A 288 4.15 16.15 11.89
C TRP A 288 4.42 17.60 12.33
N PRO A 289 3.78 18.58 11.69
CA PRO A 289 4.02 19.99 11.99
C PRO A 289 3.89 20.31 13.47
N GLY A 290 4.88 21.01 14.00
CA GLY A 290 4.92 21.36 15.44
C GLY A 290 5.32 20.23 16.40
N VAL A 291 5.51 18.98 15.93
CA VAL A 291 5.89 17.83 16.75
C VAL A 291 7.22 17.22 16.30
N THR A 292 7.33 16.74 15.04
CA THR A 292 8.61 16.25 14.53
C THR A 292 9.55 17.40 14.25
N GLN A 293 10.81 17.26 14.63
CA GLN A 293 11.83 18.23 14.31
C GLN A 293 12.29 18.04 12.85
N PRO A 294 12.20 19.08 11.99
CA PRO A 294 12.60 18.98 10.60
C PRO A 294 14.04 18.53 10.38
N GLY A 295 14.26 17.66 9.40
CA GLY A 295 15.57 17.17 8.99
C GLY A 295 16.27 16.24 9.99
N THR A 296 15.54 15.73 11.00
CA THR A 296 16.11 14.81 11.98
C THR A 296 16.09 13.36 11.49
N VAL A 297 16.96 12.55 12.10
CA VAL A 297 17.13 11.13 11.76
C VAL A 297 17.08 10.31 13.03
N ASP A 298 16.28 9.26 13.02
CA ASP A 298 16.33 8.20 14.03
C ASP A 298 17.12 7.01 13.44
N ASP A 299 18.31 6.79 13.97
CA ASP A 299 19.24 5.72 13.59
C ASP A 299 19.42 4.67 14.70
N ARG A 300 18.53 4.65 15.70
CA ARG A 300 18.68 3.85 16.92
C ARG A 300 17.58 2.87 17.15
N HIS A 301 16.35 3.21 16.75
CA HIS A 301 15.17 2.43 17.12
C HIS A 301 14.68 1.58 15.96
N MET A 302 14.50 0.29 16.23
CA MET A 302 13.84 -0.62 15.29
C MET A 302 12.33 -0.34 15.31
N VAL A 303 11.79 0.19 14.21
CA VAL A 303 10.35 0.40 14.05
C VAL A 303 9.82 -0.45 12.92
N SER A 304 8.56 -0.81 12.99
CA SER A 304 8.00 -1.67 11.96
C SER A 304 6.54 -1.36 11.61
N ALA A 305 6.10 -1.81 10.45
CA ALA A 305 4.78 -1.46 9.93
C ALA A 305 3.62 -1.98 10.78
N ILE A 306 3.83 -3.00 11.60
CA ILE A 306 2.82 -3.48 12.57
C ILE A 306 2.50 -2.43 13.64
N ASP A 307 3.45 -1.52 13.88
CA ASP A 307 3.35 -0.45 14.88
C ASP A 307 2.52 0.75 14.40
N PHE A 308 2.16 0.80 13.10
CA PHE A 308 1.51 1.98 12.52
C PHE A 308 0.11 2.20 13.07
N LEU A 309 -0.73 1.17 13.12
CA LEU A 309 -2.10 1.37 13.61
C LEU A 309 -2.13 1.85 15.07
N PRO A 310 -1.41 1.26 16.05
CA PRO A 310 -1.33 1.82 17.40
C PRO A 310 -0.71 3.23 17.43
N THR A 311 0.29 3.53 16.59
CA THR A 311 0.89 4.86 16.50
C THR A 311 -0.13 5.90 15.97
N PHE A 312 -0.88 5.55 14.92
CA PHE A 312 -1.94 6.43 14.41
C PHE A 312 -3.03 6.66 15.44
N CYS A 313 -3.37 5.65 16.25
CA CYS A 313 -4.32 5.83 17.34
C CYS A 313 -3.82 6.87 18.36
N ASP A 314 -2.56 6.81 18.76
CA ASP A 314 -1.99 7.77 19.71
C ASP A 314 -1.88 9.17 19.09
N MET A 315 -1.33 9.30 17.89
CA MET A 315 -1.19 10.57 17.17
C MET A 315 -2.52 11.32 17.00
N LEU A 316 -3.61 10.58 16.81
CA LEU A 316 -4.95 11.12 16.54
C LEU A 316 -5.91 11.01 17.72
N HIS A 317 -5.42 10.58 18.88
CA HIS A 317 -6.22 10.32 20.08
C HIS A 317 -7.42 9.40 19.83
N ALA A 318 -7.25 8.43 18.91
CA ALA A 318 -8.26 7.43 18.60
C ALA A 318 -8.17 6.23 19.55
N PRO A 319 -9.30 5.57 19.88
CA PRO A 319 -9.27 4.37 20.73
C PRO A 319 -8.49 3.23 20.08
N HIS A 320 -7.61 2.60 20.84
CA HIS A 320 -6.90 1.39 20.40
C HIS A 320 -7.86 0.22 20.24
N PRO A 321 -7.86 -0.47 19.10
CA PRO A 321 -8.53 -1.76 18.95
C PRO A 321 -7.92 -2.82 19.88
N GLU A 322 -8.75 -3.74 20.37
CA GLU A 322 -8.26 -4.89 21.10
C GLU A 322 -7.40 -5.80 20.21
N GLY A 323 -6.39 -6.45 20.82
CA GLY A 323 -5.54 -7.46 20.18
C GLY A 323 -4.55 -6.90 19.16
N LEU A 324 -4.17 -5.63 19.26
CA LEU A 324 -2.99 -5.11 18.56
C LEU A 324 -1.73 -5.84 19.03
N GLN A 325 -0.83 -6.14 18.11
CA GLN A 325 0.45 -6.80 18.37
C GLN A 325 1.65 -5.86 18.12
N GLY A 326 1.41 -4.71 17.49
CA GLY A 326 2.37 -3.63 17.38
C GLY A 326 2.36 -2.73 18.62
N THR A 327 3.42 -1.95 18.80
CA THR A 327 3.59 -0.96 19.87
C THR A 327 3.76 0.42 19.26
N SER A 328 3.07 1.41 19.80
CA SER A 328 3.17 2.80 19.30
C SER A 328 4.58 3.36 19.44
N PHE A 329 5.07 3.96 18.37
CA PHE A 329 6.31 4.74 18.37
C PHE A 329 6.07 6.27 18.34
N GLU A 330 4.83 6.70 18.65
CA GLU A 330 4.52 8.12 18.76
C GLU A 330 5.49 8.89 19.70
N PRO A 331 5.97 8.32 20.83
CA PRO A 331 6.97 8.97 21.65
C PRO A 331 8.26 9.34 20.92
N LEU A 332 8.70 8.55 19.95
CA LEU A 332 9.89 8.85 19.13
C LEU A 332 9.69 10.11 18.28
N LEU A 333 8.46 10.33 17.78
CA LEU A 333 8.11 11.53 17.01
C LEU A 333 8.22 12.81 17.83
N GLN A 334 8.09 12.69 19.16
CA GLN A 334 8.29 13.77 20.15
C GLN A 334 9.73 13.89 20.63
N GLY A 335 10.66 13.12 20.06
CA GLY A 335 12.07 13.11 20.48
C GLY A 335 12.37 12.35 21.79
N LYS A 336 11.43 11.51 22.27
CA LYS A 336 11.65 10.61 23.41
C LYS A 336 12.33 9.32 22.95
N VAL A 337 12.91 8.58 23.89
CA VAL A 337 13.62 7.32 23.64
C VAL A 337 12.76 6.14 24.06
N GLN A 338 12.75 5.07 23.26
CA GLN A 338 12.13 3.77 23.56
C GLN A 338 13.20 2.66 23.50
N THR A 339 13.86 2.39 24.61
CA THR A 339 15.03 1.49 24.70
C THR A 339 14.71 0.03 24.38
N GLU A 340 13.44 -0.37 24.42
CA GLU A 340 12.93 -1.71 24.09
C GLU A 340 12.89 -2.01 22.58
N ARG A 341 13.01 -1.00 21.71
CA ARG A 341 12.95 -1.16 20.25
C ARG A 341 14.27 -1.63 19.67
N THR A 342 14.64 -2.86 20.01
CA THR A 342 15.92 -3.47 19.64
C THR A 342 15.81 -4.56 18.58
N ALA A 343 14.59 -4.92 18.15
CA ALA A 343 14.38 -5.95 17.14
C ALA A 343 13.04 -5.76 16.42
N VAL A 344 12.96 -6.27 15.20
CA VAL A 344 11.73 -6.44 14.42
C VAL A 344 11.57 -7.90 14.02
N PHE A 345 10.32 -8.38 13.98
CA PHE A 345 9.99 -9.74 13.61
C PHE A 345 9.32 -9.77 12.24
N LYS A 346 9.65 -10.78 11.47
CA LYS A 346 9.27 -10.91 10.06
C LYS A 346 8.62 -12.26 9.79
N GLU A 347 7.67 -12.27 8.88
CA GLU A 347 6.90 -13.46 8.57
C GLU A 347 6.56 -13.50 7.07
N TYR A 348 6.71 -14.66 6.47
CA TYR A 348 6.21 -14.95 5.13
C TYR A 348 5.57 -16.33 5.11
N ASN A 349 4.48 -16.52 4.39
CA ASN A 349 3.79 -17.79 4.35
C ASN A 349 3.46 -18.28 2.93
N GLU A 350 2.84 -17.43 2.10
CA GLU A 350 2.21 -17.87 0.87
C GLU A 350 2.38 -16.85 -0.26
N ASN A 351 2.64 -17.33 -1.48
CA ASN A 351 2.64 -16.49 -2.67
C ASN A 351 1.22 -16.31 -3.26
N ALA A 352 1.09 -15.45 -4.28
CA ALA A 352 -0.18 -15.23 -4.97
C ALA A 352 -0.78 -16.51 -5.62
N GLY A 353 0.06 -17.51 -5.88
CA GLY A 353 -0.34 -18.82 -6.42
C GLY A 353 -0.88 -19.79 -5.37
N GLY A 354 -0.74 -19.48 -4.07
CA GLY A 354 -1.13 -20.35 -2.96
C GLY A 354 -0.11 -21.46 -2.67
N ASN A 355 1.15 -21.29 -3.10
CA ASN A 355 2.23 -22.17 -2.70
C ASN A 355 2.79 -21.70 -1.35
N ARG A 356 2.89 -22.59 -0.40
CA ARG A 356 3.35 -22.33 0.96
C ARG A 356 4.85 -22.56 1.07
N HIS A 357 5.57 -21.49 1.40
CA HIS A 357 6.99 -21.53 1.77
C HIS A 357 7.15 -20.68 3.03
N PRO A 358 6.65 -21.13 4.18
CA PRO A 358 6.67 -20.35 5.41
C PRO A 358 8.09 -20.03 5.84
N MET A 359 8.33 -18.78 6.19
CA MET A 359 9.59 -18.28 6.72
C MET A 359 9.31 -17.41 7.93
N ARG A 360 10.25 -17.40 8.88
CA ARG A 360 10.25 -16.50 10.04
C ARG A 360 11.60 -15.84 10.17
N GLY A 361 11.61 -14.63 10.66
CA GLY A 361 12.86 -13.91 10.87
C GLY A 361 12.78 -12.94 12.03
N VAL A 362 13.93 -12.65 12.58
CA VAL A 362 14.15 -11.56 13.53
C VAL A 362 15.36 -10.77 13.06
N GLU A 363 15.26 -9.45 13.10
CA GLU A 363 16.34 -8.54 12.77
C GLU A 363 16.55 -7.55 13.89
N THR A 364 17.81 -7.39 14.28
CA THR A 364 18.34 -6.35 15.17
C THR A 364 19.09 -5.31 14.34
N PRO A 365 19.60 -4.22 14.92
CA PRO A 365 20.44 -3.28 14.17
C PRO A 365 21.66 -3.90 13.51
N GLU A 366 22.14 -5.04 13.99
CA GLU A 366 23.40 -5.65 13.57
C GLU A 366 23.19 -6.99 12.85
N TYR A 367 22.20 -7.82 13.29
CA TYR A 367 22.05 -9.18 12.77
C TYR A 367 20.63 -9.46 12.28
N LEU A 368 20.56 -10.26 11.21
CA LEU A 368 19.33 -10.87 10.68
C LEU A 368 19.44 -12.39 10.81
N TYR A 369 18.46 -13.00 11.47
CA TYR A 369 18.29 -14.45 11.49
C TYR A 369 17.00 -14.86 10.78
N LEU A 370 17.10 -15.89 9.92
CA LEU A 370 15.98 -16.46 9.17
C LEU A 370 15.84 -17.96 9.44
N PHE A 371 14.59 -18.41 9.51
CA PHE A 371 14.21 -19.82 9.63
C PHE A 371 13.26 -20.20 8.49
N ASN A 372 13.64 -21.23 7.71
CA ASN A 372 12.96 -21.68 6.49
C ASN A 372 12.60 -23.18 6.60
N PRO A 373 11.54 -23.57 7.32
CA PRO A 373 11.21 -24.98 7.55
C PRO A 373 10.87 -25.79 6.29
N TRP A 374 10.61 -25.12 5.19
CA TRP A 374 10.29 -25.76 3.89
C TRP A 374 11.55 -26.16 3.09
N SER A 375 12.70 -25.61 3.45
CA SER A 375 13.96 -25.89 2.75
C SER A 375 14.41 -27.34 3.01
N ASP A 376 14.47 -28.14 1.94
CA ASP A 376 14.91 -29.54 1.96
C ASP A 376 15.95 -29.83 0.86
N GLY A 377 16.40 -28.78 0.14
CA GLY A 377 17.35 -28.89 -0.97
C GLY A 377 16.74 -29.33 -2.30
N GLU A 378 15.46 -29.68 -2.35
CA GLU A 378 14.76 -30.14 -3.56
C GLU A 378 13.62 -29.18 -3.97
N ASP A 379 12.82 -28.69 -3.02
CA ASP A 379 11.72 -27.76 -3.28
C ASP A 379 12.24 -26.41 -3.79
N ILE A 380 11.60 -25.91 -4.85
CA ILE A 380 11.92 -24.60 -5.44
C ILE A 380 10.90 -23.57 -4.96
N MET A 381 11.38 -22.57 -4.24
CA MET A 381 10.55 -21.46 -3.78
C MET A 381 9.86 -20.74 -4.95
N ARG A 382 8.54 -20.63 -4.88
CA ARG A 382 7.75 -19.87 -5.88
C ARG A 382 7.65 -18.42 -5.47
N THR A 383 8.36 -17.54 -6.19
CA THR A 383 8.43 -16.10 -5.90
C THR A 383 7.79 -15.26 -6.99
N ALA A 384 7.43 -14.01 -6.64
CA ALA A 384 6.91 -13.03 -7.60
C ALA A 384 7.98 -12.57 -8.61
N THR A 385 9.27 -12.81 -8.30
CA THR A 385 10.40 -12.30 -9.09
C THR A 385 10.91 -13.29 -10.14
N GLN A 386 10.41 -14.53 -10.19
CA GLN A 386 10.80 -15.53 -11.20
C GLN A 386 10.43 -15.13 -12.64
N GLY A 387 9.55 -14.15 -12.83
CA GLY A 387 9.22 -13.59 -14.14
C GLY A 387 10.19 -12.50 -14.64
N THR A 388 11.13 -12.03 -13.82
CA THR A 388 12.06 -10.95 -14.15
C THR A 388 13.10 -11.34 -15.20
N LYS A 389 13.65 -10.35 -15.91
CA LYS A 389 14.80 -10.57 -16.80
C LYS A 389 16.02 -11.01 -15.99
N THR A 390 16.25 -10.38 -14.84
CA THR A 390 17.33 -10.67 -13.90
C THR A 390 17.34 -12.15 -13.48
N TYR A 391 16.21 -12.70 -13.01
CA TYR A 391 16.14 -14.11 -12.63
C TYR A 391 16.40 -15.06 -13.81
N LYS A 392 15.81 -14.77 -14.98
CA LYS A 392 16.06 -15.57 -16.19
C LYS A 392 17.53 -15.56 -16.58
N ARG A 393 18.17 -14.39 -16.53
CA ARG A 393 19.58 -14.22 -16.81
C ARG A 393 20.47 -14.96 -15.81
N MET A 394 20.11 -14.93 -14.52
CA MET A 394 20.76 -15.72 -13.49
C MET A 394 20.77 -17.21 -13.83
N LYS A 395 19.64 -17.76 -14.27
CA LYS A 395 19.53 -19.17 -14.71
C LYS A 395 20.36 -19.48 -15.95
N GLU A 396 20.46 -18.55 -16.89
CA GLU A 396 21.28 -18.72 -18.10
C GLU A 396 22.78 -18.75 -17.77
N LEU A 397 23.23 -17.95 -16.81
CA LEU A 397 24.64 -17.82 -16.44
C LEU A 397 25.11 -18.85 -15.41
N ALA A 398 24.23 -19.39 -14.58
CA ALA A 398 24.56 -20.33 -13.51
C ALA A 398 25.38 -21.56 -13.98
N PRO A 399 25.18 -22.16 -15.19
CA PRO A 399 26.01 -23.26 -15.66
C PRO A 399 27.47 -22.88 -15.91
N ALA A 400 27.76 -21.60 -16.14
CA ALA A 400 29.11 -21.10 -16.49
C ALA A 400 29.79 -20.33 -15.35
N SER A 401 29.06 -19.95 -14.28
CA SER A 401 29.58 -19.21 -13.14
C SER A 401 29.19 -19.88 -11.82
N GLU A 402 30.20 -20.32 -11.08
CA GLU A 402 30.02 -20.95 -9.77
C GLU A 402 29.35 -20.01 -8.77
N GLU A 403 29.73 -18.74 -8.74
CA GLU A 403 29.16 -17.71 -7.88
C GLU A 403 27.65 -17.51 -8.16
N ILE A 404 27.29 -17.35 -9.45
CA ILE A 404 25.88 -17.19 -9.83
C ILE A 404 25.09 -18.46 -9.56
N ARG A 405 25.71 -19.64 -9.74
CA ARG A 405 25.07 -20.91 -9.44
C ARG A 405 24.74 -21.04 -7.95
N GLN A 406 25.68 -20.70 -7.08
CA GLN A 406 25.46 -20.73 -5.63
C GLN A 406 24.39 -19.73 -5.19
N ARG A 407 24.35 -18.52 -5.76
CA ARG A 407 23.30 -17.53 -5.48
C ARG A 407 21.93 -17.99 -6.01
N LEU A 408 21.88 -18.63 -7.19
CA LEU A 408 20.64 -19.19 -7.73
C LEU A 408 20.12 -20.32 -6.84
N ASP A 409 21.00 -21.21 -6.41
CA ASP A 409 20.68 -22.33 -5.54
C ASP A 409 20.12 -21.84 -4.20
N LEU A 410 20.78 -20.87 -3.57
CA LEU A 410 20.26 -20.20 -2.37
C LEU A 410 18.90 -19.51 -2.62
N PHE A 411 18.71 -18.89 -3.78
CA PHE A 411 17.44 -18.23 -4.11
C PHE A 411 16.30 -19.22 -4.33
N GLU A 412 16.56 -20.38 -4.95
CA GLU A 412 15.55 -21.40 -5.29
C GLU A 412 15.28 -22.34 -4.11
N HIS A 413 16.29 -22.79 -3.37
CA HIS A 413 16.18 -23.88 -2.40
C HIS A 413 16.37 -23.44 -0.95
N ARG A 414 17.05 -22.32 -0.68
CA ARG A 414 17.37 -21.86 0.67
C ARG A 414 18.25 -22.85 1.45
N VAL A 415 18.39 -22.56 2.73
CA VAL A 415 18.81 -23.46 3.79
C VAL A 415 17.89 -23.27 5.00
N VAL A 416 17.82 -24.23 5.90
CA VAL A 416 16.86 -24.22 7.04
C VAL A 416 17.07 -23.00 7.94
N GLU A 417 18.33 -22.63 8.19
CA GLU A 417 18.67 -21.50 9.03
C GLU A 417 19.70 -20.59 8.35
N GLU A 418 19.51 -19.30 8.47
CA GLU A 418 20.43 -18.29 7.93
C GLU A 418 20.71 -17.23 9.00
N LEU A 419 21.97 -16.80 9.12
CA LEU A 419 22.39 -15.70 9.98
C LEU A 419 23.30 -14.75 9.20
N TYR A 420 22.99 -13.45 9.22
CA TYR A 420 23.76 -12.41 8.52
C TYR A 420 24.06 -11.26 9.45
N ASN A 421 25.28 -10.69 9.34
CA ASN A 421 25.59 -9.39 9.93
C ASN A 421 25.18 -8.30 8.94
N VAL A 422 23.98 -7.73 9.11
CA VAL A 422 23.42 -6.75 8.15
C VAL A 422 24.05 -5.37 8.22
N GLN A 423 24.88 -5.11 9.23
CA GLN A 423 25.66 -3.89 9.32
C GLN A 423 26.89 -3.96 8.42
N GLU A 424 27.55 -5.11 8.32
CA GLU A 424 28.74 -5.35 7.50
C GLU A 424 28.39 -5.93 6.12
N ASP A 425 27.33 -6.73 6.04
CA ASP A 425 26.84 -7.44 4.86
C ASP A 425 25.32 -7.23 4.68
N PRO A 426 24.87 -6.00 4.36
CA PRO A 426 23.44 -5.71 4.16
C PRO A 426 22.83 -6.49 3.00
N ASP A 427 23.65 -6.96 2.06
CA ASP A 427 23.25 -7.76 0.90
C ASP A 427 23.03 -9.24 1.22
N CYS A 428 23.31 -9.67 2.46
CA CYS A 428 23.12 -11.05 2.94
C CYS A 428 23.84 -12.07 2.03
N LEU A 429 25.14 -11.85 1.80
CA LEU A 429 25.97 -12.69 0.92
C LEU A 429 26.61 -13.85 1.67
N VAL A 430 26.96 -13.63 2.96
CA VAL A 430 27.73 -14.59 3.77
C VAL A 430 26.87 -15.10 4.93
N ASN A 431 26.39 -16.34 4.82
CA ASN A 431 25.65 -16.99 5.91
C ASN A 431 26.61 -17.39 7.04
N LEU A 432 26.39 -16.86 8.24
CA LEU A 432 27.21 -17.04 9.44
C LEU A 432 26.73 -18.17 10.36
N VAL A 433 25.71 -18.95 9.97
CA VAL A 433 25.07 -19.98 10.82
C VAL A 433 26.09 -21.00 11.34
N ASP A 434 27.10 -21.36 10.54
CA ASP A 434 28.16 -22.31 10.90
C ASP A 434 29.43 -21.63 11.47
N SER A 435 29.41 -20.32 11.61
CA SER A 435 30.55 -19.55 12.11
C SER A 435 30.73 -19.77 13.61
N LYS A 436 31.90 -20.31 14.01
CA LYS A 436 32.21 -20.57 15.43
C LYS A 436 32.26 -19.29 16.27
N SER A 437 32.60 -18.16 15.68
CA SER A 437 32.65 -16.87 16.38
C SER A 437 31.28 -16.22 16.58
N HIS A 438 30.24 -16.72 15.92
CA HIS A 438 28.89 -16.15 15.98
C HIS A 438 27.87 -17.05 16.65
N GLN A 439 28.31 -18.15 17.33
CA GLN A 439 27.37 -19.10 17.95
C GLN A 439 26.56 -18.46 19.09
N ASP A 440 27.15 -17.57 19.88
CA ASP A 440 26.43 -16.85 20.94
C ASP A 440 25.36 -15.91 20.36
N VAL A 441 25.67 -15.24 19.25
CA VAL A 441 24.72 -14.40 18.50
C VAL A 441 23.59 -15.25 17.92
N LEU A 442 23.93 -16.38 17.29
CA LEU A 442 22.95 -17.31 16.74
C LEU A 442 21.96 -17.78 17.80
N GLU A 443 22.44 -18.13 18.97
CA GLU A 443 21.58 -18.58 20.08
C GLU A 443 20.71 -17.44 20.64
N ASP A 444 21.23 -16.21 20.75
CA ASP A 444 20.41 -15.03 21.12
C ASP A 444 19.28 -14.80 20.11
N MET A 445 19.60 -14.80 18.82
CA MET A 445 18.62 -14.57 17.75
C MET A 445 17.56 -15.68 17.70
N ARG A 446 17.95 -16.95 17.88
CA ARG A 446 17.03 -18.07 18.02
C ARG A 446 16.09 -17.91 19.22
N ASN A 447 16.61 -17.47 20.36
CA ASN A 447 15.82 -17.25 21.57
C ASN A 447 14.83 -16.09 21.40
N ARG A 448 15.24 -14.98 20.77
CA ARG A 448 14.34 -13.86 20.43
C ARG A 448 13.18 -14.34 19.55
N LEU A 449 13.49 -15.04 18.46
CA LEU A 449 12.48 -15.55 17.54
C LEU A 449 11.54 -16.55 18.23
N LYS A 450 12.08 -17.48 19.05
CA LYS A 450 11.29 -18.46 19.81
C LYS A 450 10.32 -17.77 20.78
N ASN A 451 10.78 -16.77 21.50
CA ASN A 451 9.94 -16.04 22.46
C ASN A 451 8.81 -15.29 21.75
N TRP A 452 9.11 -14.59 20.66
CA TRP A 452 8.08 -13.95 19.84
C TRP A 452 7.05 -14.94 19.29
N MET A 453 7.48 -16.10 18.79
CA MET A 453 6.55 -17.17 18.33
C MET A 453 5.64 -17.66 19.46
N LYS A 454 6.14 -17.78 20.69
CA LYS A 454 5.33 -18.15 21.85
C LYS A 454 4.33 -17.07 22.22
N GLU A 455 4.76 -15.83 22.29
CA GLU A 455 3.94 -14.68 22.67
C GLU A 455 2.81 -14.44 21.67
N THR A 456 3.08 -14.65 20.38
CA THR A 456 2.09 -14.46 19.32
C THR A 456 1.30 -15.72 18.98
N SER A 457 1.60 -16.85 19.62
CA SER A 457 0.99 -18.16 19.33
C SER A 457 1.19 -18.60 17.87
N ASP A 458 2.39 -18.34 17.32
CA ASP A 458 2.73 -18.67 15.93
C ASP A 458 2.69 -20.18 15.70
N PRO A 459 1.89 -20.69 14.74
CA PRO A 459 1.82 -22.12 14.44
C PRO A 459 3.14 -22.72 13.93
N ALA A 460 4.09 -21.91 13.46
CA ALA A 460 5.41 -22.38 13.05
C ALA A 460 6.34 -22.74 14.23
N LEU A 461 5.96 -22.45 15.47
CA LEU A 461 6.77 -22.75 16.66
C LEU A 461 7.14 -24.24 16.74
N VAL A 462 6.22 -25.14 16.39
CA VAL A 462 6.48 -26.60 16.42
C VAL A 462 7.61 -26.99 15.45
N ALA A 463 7.64 -26.40 14.26
CA ALA A 463 8.72 -26.63 13.29
C ALA A 463 10.04 -25.99 13.78
N PHE A 464 9.96 -24.81 14.39
CA PHE A 464 11.14 -24.14 14.92
C PHE A 464 11.79 -24.90 16.09
N GLU A 465 11.00 -25.44 17.00
CA GLU A 465 11.52 -26.27 18.10
C GLU A 465 12.09 -27.61 17.60
N GLY A 466 11.55 -28.12 16.49
CA GLY A 466 12.02 -29.35 15.83
C GLY A 466 12.91 -29.10 14.61
N ARG A 467 13.53 -27.91 14.45
CA ARG A 467 14.24 -27.48 13.22
C ARG A 467 15.38 -28.38 12.77
N GLU A 468 15.95 -29.18 13.66
CA GLU A 468 16.97 -30.17 13.33
C GLU A 468 16.40 -31.45 12.70
N SER A 469 15.06 -31.61 12.70
CA SER A 469 14.35 -32.74 12.14
C SER A 469 13.60 -32.34 10.87
N GLU A 470 14.11 -32.76 9.73
CA GLU A 470 13.44 -32.58 8.42
C GLU A 470 11.99 -33.08 8.47
N ALA A 471 11.73 -34.22 9.12
CA ALA A 471 10.39 -34.80 9.21
C ALA A 471 9.40 -33.88 9.97
N ILE A 472 9.84 -33.17 11.02
CA ILE A 472 8.98 -32.24 11.77
C ILE A 472 8.72 -30.99 10.93
N CYS A 473 9.76 -30.44 10.30
CA CYS A 473 9.64 -29.30 9.40
C CYS A 473 8.69 -29.62 8.24
N ARG A 474 8.89 -30.75 7.58
CA ARG A 474 8.05 -31.20 6.47
C ARG A 474 6.59 -31.38 6.89
N ALA A 475 6.32 -32.04 8.02
CA ALA A 475 4.95 -32.22 8.53
C ALA A 475 4.21 -30.89 8.76
N TYR A 476 4.92 -29.86 9.25
CA TYR A 476 4.35 -28.50 9.39
C TYR A 476 4.03 -27.88 8.04
N VAL A 477 4.97 -27.95 7.08
CA VAL A 477 4.81 -27.37 5.73
C VAL A 477 3.66 -28.05 5.00
N ASP A 478 3.60 -29.38 5.00
CA ASP A 478 2.55 -30.16 4.32
C ASP A 478 1.18 -29.81 4.89
N LYS A 479 1.03 -29.78 6.23
CA LYS A 479 -0.20 -29.35 6.88
C LYS A 479 -0.61 -27.94 6.46
N SER A 480 0.32 -26.99 6.45
CA SER A 480 0.05 -25.61 6.05
C SER A 480 -0.37 -25.51 4.57
N GLN A 481 0.21 -26.34 3.68
CA GLN A 481 -0.16 -26.41 2.28
C GLN A 481 -1.55 -27.03 2.08
N GLU A 482 -1.89 -28.06 2.84
CA GLU A 482 -3.23 -28.67 2.85
C GLU A 482 -4.30 -27.65 3.26
N GLU A 483 -4.06 -26.87 4.32
CA GLU A 483 -4.95 -25.80 4.77
C GLU A 483 -5.14 -24.72 3.69
N SER A 484 -4.06 -24.29 3.00
CA SER A 484 -4.14 -23.37 1.85
C SER A 484 -4.97 -23.96 0.72
N ASN A 485 -4.76 -25.22 0.37
CA ASN A 485 -5.51 -25.91 -0.68
C ASN A 485 -7.01 -26.01 -0.34
N ALA A 486 -7.34 -26.35 0.90
CA ALA A 486 -8.72 -26.41 1.40
C ALA A 486 -9.40 -25.04 1.33
N ARG A 487 -8.74 -23.98 1.79
CA ARG A 487 -9.19 -22.58 1.68
C ARG A 487 -9.47 -22.18 0.23
N ARG A 488 -8.57 -22.51 -0.69
CA ARG A 488 -8.73 -22.22 -2.13
C ARG A 488 -9.88 -23.00 -2.76
N ALA A 489 -10.05 -24.26 -2.38
CA ALA A 489 -11.16 -25.10 -2.84
C ALA A 489 -12.52 -24.56 -2.36
N ALA A 490 -12.62 -24.16 -1.09
CA ALA A 490 -13.82 -23.53 -0.53
C ALA A 490 -14.17 -22.23 -1.27
N ARG A 491 -13.19 -21.39 -1.57
CA ARG A 491 -13.39 -20.14 -2.35
C ARG A 491 -13.86 -20.40 -3.78
N ARG A 492 -13.35 -21.46 -4.44
CA ARG A 492 -13.81 -21.83 -5.79
C ARG A 492 -15.27 -22.31 -5.77
N LYS A 493 -15.68 -23.06 -4.74
CA LYS A 493 -17.07 -23.50 -4.57
C LYS A 493 -18.02 -22.33 -4.29
N ASN A 494 -17.56 -21.37 -3.49
CA ASN A 494 -18.35 -20.17 -3.12
C ASN A 494 -18.26 -19.03 -4.12
N LYS A 495 -17.39 -19.12 -5.16
CA LYS A 495 -17.52 -18.19 -6.29
C LYS A 495 -18.93 -18.41 -6.85
N PRO A 496 -19.80 -17.36 -6.87
CA PRO A 496 -21.04 -17.47 -7.57
C PRO A 496 -20.68 -17.99 -8.95
N THR A 497 -21.20 -19.17 -9.31
CA THR A 497 -21.16 -19.64 -10.69
C THR A 497 -21.55 -18.41 -11.48
N LYS A 498 -20.70 -17.98 -12.42
CA LYS A 498 -21.11 -16.93 -13.38
C LYS A 498 -22.38 -17.49 -13.98
N LYS A 499 -23.55 -17.20 -13.36
CA LYS A 499 -24.83 -17.33 -14.05
C LYS A 499 -24.53 -16.68 -15.37
N LYS A 500 -24.69 -17.42 -16.50
CA LYS A 500 -24.62 -16.80 -17.83
C LYS A 500 -25.39 -15.52 -17.66
N LYS A 501 -24.69 -14.36 -17.57
CA LYS A 501 -25.33 -13.08 -17.32
C LYS A 501 -26.36 -13.00 -18.40
N GLN A 502 -27.65 -13.06 -18.02
CA GLN A 502 -28.73 -12.87 -18.97
C GLN A 502 -28.37 -11.57 -19.67
N LYS A 503 -28.19 -11.59 -20.97
CA LYS A 503 -27.82 -10.39 -21.69
C LYS A 503 -28.96 -9.40 -21.51
N LEU A 504 -28.79 -8.44 -20.62
CA LEU A 504 -29.78 -7.40 -20.34
C LEU A 504 -29.88 -6.44 -21.53
N ILE A 505 -28.74 -6.21 -22.20
CA ILE A 505 -28.69 -5.38 -23.40
C ILE A 505 -27.85 -6.07 -24.50
N GLN A 506 -28.25 -5.84 -25.72
CA GLN A 506 -27.50 -6.10 -26.93
C GLN A 506 -27.36 -4.78 -27.69
N VAL A 507 -26.13 -4.46 -28.09
CA VAL A 507 -25.76 -3.22 -28.79
C VAL A 507 -25.41 -3.59 -30.23
N ILE A 508 -26.09 -3.02 -31.19
CA ILE A 508 -25.89 -3.29 -32.62
C ILE A 508 -25.65 -1.93 -33.31
N PRO A 509 -24.38 -1.50 -33.44
CA PRO A 509 -24.08 -0.27 -34.17
C PRO A 509 -24.09 -0.51 -35.68
N GLN A 510 -24.50 0.51 -36.44
CA GLN A 510 -24.48 0.53 -37.90
C GLN A 510 -24.06 1.93 -38.40
N ARG A 511 -23.13 2.01 -39.33
CA ARG A 511 -22.79 3.27 -39.98
C ARG A 511 -23.92 3.72 -40.89
N THR A 512 -24.19 5.02 -40.86
CA THR A 512 -25.19 5.67 -41.70
C THR A 512 -24.59 6.99 -42.20
N GLY A 513 -24.43 7.17 -43.50
CA GLY A 513 -23.96 8.47 -44.07
C GLY A 513 -22.92 9.20 -43.22
N ASP A 514 -23.36 10.20 -42.48
CA ASP A 514 -22.53 11.10 -41.65
C ASP A 514 -22.59 10.70 -40.16
N GLY A 515 -23.10 9.49 -39.80
CA GLY A 515 -23.29 9.13 -38.40
C GLY A 515 -23.22 7.63 -38.09
N VAL A 516 -23.63 7.30 -36.89
CA VAL A 516 -23.79 5.93 -36.41
C VAL A 516 -25.16 5.79 -35.80
N SER A 517 -25.97 4.86 -36.32
CA SER A 517 -27.18 4.39 -35.67
C SER A 517 -26.87 3.21 -34.79
N VAL A 518 -27.42 3.16 -33.59
CA VAL A 518 -27.20 2.11 -32.60
C VAL A 518 -28.55 1.55 -32.16
N LEU A 519 -28.82 0.33 -32.57
CA LEU A 519 -30.00 -0.39 -32.08
C LEU A 519 -29.65 -1.06 -30.73
N ILE A 520 -30.36 -0.68 -29.69
CA ILE A 520 -30.27 -1.26 -28.35
C ILE A 520 -31.50 -2.18 -28.14
N LYS A 521 -31.25 -3.48 -28.05
CA LYS A 521 -32.25 -4.44 -27.58
C LYS A 521 -32.04 -4.69 -26.11
N HIS A 522 -33.08 -4.60 -25.28
CA HIS A 522 -33.00 -4.78 -23.85
C HIS A 522 -34.04 -5.75 -23.30
N THR A 523 -33.68 -6.41 -22.19
CA THR A 523 -34.55 -7.25 -21.39
C THR A 523 -34.31 -6.95 -19.92
N ILE A 524 -35.12 -6.07 -19.34
CA ILE A 524 -35.07 -5.68 -17.94
C ILE A 524 -36.10 -6.48 -17.17
N SER A 525 -35.69 -7.15 -16.08
CA SER A 525 -36.59 -7.93 -15.23
C SER A 525 -37.71 -7.04 -14.68
N LYS A 526 -38.94 -7.55 -14.65
CA LYS A 526 -40.10 -6.87 -14.04
C LYS A 526 -39.91 -6.57 -12.54
N GLN A 527 -38.92 -7.18 -11.91
CA GLN A 527 -38.55 -6.92 -10.50
C GLN A 527 -37.65 -5.70 -10.33
N LEU A 528 -37.09 -5.17 -11.42
CA LEU A 528 -36.34 -3.94 -11.45
C LEU A 528 -37.25 -2.82 -11.93
N ASP A 529 -37.25 -1.72 -11.18
CA ASP A 529 -37.88 -0.47 -11.62
C ASP A 529 -37.27 0.03 -12.94
N THR A 530 -37.76 1.12 -13.47
CA THR A 530 -37.20 1.77 -14.66
C THR A 530 -35.70 1.91 -14.51
N GLN A 531 -34.94 1.42 -15.49
CA GLN A 531 -33.47 1.48 -15.52
C GLN A 531 -33.04 2.45 -16.61
N LYS A 532 -31.86 3.05 -16.39
CA LYS A 532 -31.20 3.89 -17.40
C LYS A 532 -30.20 3.06 -18.21
N ILE A 533 -30.21 3.23 -19.53
CA ILE A 533 -29.14 2.74 -20.41
C ILE A 533 -28.39 3.95 -20.92
N HIS A 534 -27.10 4.00 -20.54
CA HIS A 534 -26.18 5.00 -21.06
C HIS A 534 -25.52 4.46 -22.30
N VAL A 535 -25.64 5.18 -23.42
CA VAL A 535 -25.04 4.83 -24.71
C VAL A 535 -24.03 5.90 -25.07
N THR A 536 -22.77 5.51 -25.26
CA THR A 536 -21.66 6.44 -25.48
C THR A 536 -20.93 6.10 -26.78
N LEU A 537 -20.86 7.05 -27.70
CA LEU A 537 -20.01 6.97 -28.87
C LEU A 537 -18.58 7.38 -28.48
N LYS A 538 -17.59 6.59 -28.89
CA LYS A 538 -16.16 6.82 -28.62
C LYS A 538 -15.34 6.75 -29.90
N HIS A 539 -14.30 7.58 -29.99
CA HIS A 539 -13.22 7.44 -30.96
C HIS A 539 -11.95 7.09 -30.19
N SER A 540 -11.40 5.89 -30.40
CA SER A 540 -10.36 5.32 -29.56
C SER A 540 -10.74 5.30 -28.06
N LYS A 541 -10.04 6.03 -27.21
CA LYS A 541 -10.36 6.18 -25.78
C LYS A 541 -11.18 7.42 -25.45
N LYS A 542 -11.36 8.34 -26.40
CA LYS A 542 -12.04 9.63 -26.19
C LYS A 542 -13.54 9.46 -26.37
N GLN A 543 -14.33 9.90 -25.39
CA GLN A 543 -15.78 10.02 -25.52
C GLN A 543 -16.12 11.17 -26.45
N LEU A 544 -17.00 10.91 -27.42
CA LEU A 544 -17.51 11.94 -28.32
C LEU A 544 -18.87 12.46 -27.85
N GLU A 545 -19.83 11.55 -27.65
CA GLU A 545 -21.18 11.90 -27.22
C GLU A 545 -21.74 10.79 -26.33
N ARG A 546 -22.64 11.13 -25.39
CA ARG A 546 -23.39 10.18 -24.55
C ARG A 546 -24.89 10.50 -24.64
N LYS A 547 -25.70 9.48 -24.81
CA LYS A 547 -27.16 9.54 -24.71
C LYS A 547 -27.64 8.59 -23.62
N ILE A 548 -28.73 8.96 -22.96
CA ILE A 548 -29.33 8.18 -21.86
C ILE A 548 -30.77 7.89 -22.25
N ILE A 549 -31.19 6.63 -22.11
CA ILE A 549 -32.56 6.17 -22.36
C ILE A 549 -33.09 5.48 -21.11
N ASP A 550 -34.31 5.81 -20.72
CA ASP A 550 -35.01 5.13 -19.65
C ASP A 550 -35.76 3.91 -20.24
N VAL A 551 -35.56 2.75 -19.62
CA VAL A 551 -36.09 1.47 -20.14
C VAL A 551 -36.71 0.64 -19.01
N SER A 552 -37.76 -0.10 -19.37
CA SER A 552 -38.38 -1.09 -18.48
C SER A 552 -38.86 -2.30 -19.33
N GLY A 553 -38.85 -3.48 -18.74
CA GLY A 553 -39.28 -4.70 -19.45
C GLY A 553 -38.36 -5.06 -20.62
N THR A 554 -38.96 -5.57 -21.71
CA THR A 554 -38.24 -5.95 -22.94
C THR A 554 -38.62 -5.01 -24.07
N GLY A 555 -37.65 -4.50 -24.80
CA GLY A 555 -37.88 -3.56 -25.90
C GLY A 555 -36.64 -3.31 -26.75
N GLU A 556 -36.82 -2.42 -27.71
CA GLU A 556 -35.78 -1.97 -28.64
C GLU A 556 -35.82 -0.44 -28.70
N HIS A 557 -34.63 0.18 -28.70
CA HIS A 557 -34.45 1.61 -28.88
C HIS A 557 -33.37 1.87 -29.92
N GLU A 558 -33.58 2.86 -30.77
CA GLU A 558 -32.61 3.34 -31.72
C GLU A 558 -32.05 4.68 -31.26
N VAL A 559 -30.73 4.79 -31.24
CA VAL A 559 -29.99 5.98 -30.83
C VAL A 559 -29.01 6.35 -31.95
N THR A 560 -29.12 7.56 -32.49
CA THR A 560 -28.28 8.03 -33.59
C THR A 560 -27.26 9.03 -33.07
N PHE A 561 -26.01 8.90 -33.50
CA PHE A 561 -24.89 9.83 -33.21
C PHE A 561 -24.40 10.42 -34.52
N LEU A 562 -24.07 11.72 -34.52
CA LEU A 562 -23.31 12.35 -35.60
C LEU A 562 -21.81 12.13 -35.39
N VAL A 563 -21.10 11.77 -36.43
CA VAL A 563 -19.65 11.57 -36.40
C VAL A 563 -19.00 12.70 -37.18
N PRO A 564 -18.09 13.50 -36.54
CA PRO A 564 -17.31 14.50 -37.26
C PRO A 564 -16.51 13.86 -38.42
N ALA A 565 -16.48 14.51 -39.58
CA ALA A 565 -15.85 13.97 -40.80
C ALA A 565 -14.39 13.55 -40.58
N GLU A 566 -13.67 14.30 -39.74
CA GLU A 566 -12.27 14.04 -39.36
C GLU A 566 -12.08 12.81 -38.44
N MET A 567 -13.15 12.27 -37.87
CA MET A 567 -13.14 11.11 -36.95
C MET A 567 -13.84 9.89 -37.52
N ASN A 568 -14.16 9.91 -38.81
CA ASN A 568 -14.86 8.80 -39.47
C ASN A 568 -13.89 7.73 -39.97
N ASP A 569 -13.11 7.15 -39.04
CA ASP A 569 -12.17 6.06 -39.27
C ASP A 569 -12.57 4.77 -38.53
N ASN A 570 -11.73 3.73 -38.58
CA ASN A 570 -11.97 2.45 -37.95
C ASN A 570 -11.76 2.41 -36.42
N ASN A 571 -11.53 3.57 -35.77
CA ASN A 571 -11.31 3.66 -34.33
C ASN A 571 -12.58 4.00 -33.54
N LEU A 572 -13.74 3.98 -34.19
CA LEU A 572 -15.04 4.21 -33.55
C LEU A 572 -15.54 2.97 -32.79
N SER A 573 -16.15 3.20 -31.65
CA SER A 573 -16.82 2.16 -30.86
C SER A 573 -18.02 2.73 -30.11
N VAL A 574 -18.98 1.87 -29.78
CA VAL A 574 -20.09 2.20 -28.89
C VAL A 574 -19.93 1.43 -27.60
N ALA A 575 -19.96 2.14 -26.49
CA ALA A 575 -20.04 1.57 -25.15
C ALA A 575 -21.43 1.82 -24.59
N ALA A 576 -22.05 0.81 -24.01
CA ALA A 576 -23.33 0.97 -23.32
C ALA A 576 -23.33 0.24 -21.98
N PHE A 577 -23.98 0.83 -20.96
CA PHE A 577 -24.19 0.18 -19.67
C PHE A 577 -25.60 0.43 -19.14
N VAL A 578 -26.07 -0.47 -18.28
CA VAL A 578 -27.37 -0.41 -17.62
C VAL A 578 -27.18 -0.05 -16.15
N GLY A 579 -27.84 0.98 -15.67
CA GLY A 579 -27.76 1.45 -14.27
C GLY A 579 -27.65 2.97 -14.20
N ASP A 580 -27.70 3.52 -13.00
CA ASP A 580 -27.60 4.97 -12.77
C ASP A 580 -26.18 5.48 -12.94
N ASP A 581 -25.19 4.67 -12.54
CA ASP A 581 -23.77 5.00 -12.66
C ASP A 581 -22.93 3.82 -13.17
N TYR A 582 -21.70 4.11 -13.64
CA TYR A 582 -20.82 3.10 -14.21
C TYR A 582 -20.27 2.09 -13.20
N PRO A 583 -19.84 2.43 -11.98
CA PRO A 583 -19.29 1.46 -11.04
C PRO A 583 -20.28 0.37 -10.64
N ASN A 584 -21.56 0.73 -10.55
CA ASN A 584 -22.64 -0.12 -10.07
C ASN A 584 -23.52 -0.66 -11.20
N ASN A 585 -23.05 -0.65 -12.45
CA ASN A 585 -23.83 -1.10 -13.58
C ASN A 585 -24.18 -2.59 -13.52
N LEU A 586 -25.39 -2.90 -14.00
CA LEU A 586 -25.88 -4.28 -14.11
C LEU A 586 -25.21 -5.03 -15.27
N GLN A 587 -24.89 -4.34 -16.35
CA GLN A 587 -24.17 -4.85 -17.51
C GLN A 587 -23.48 -3.72 -18.28
N HIS A 588 -22.25 -3.98 -18.75
CA HIS A 588 -21.50 -3.12 -19.66
C HIS A 588 -21.12 -3.89 -20.93
N VAL A 589 -21.27 -3.25 -22.08
CA VAL A 589 -20.98 -3.81 -23.41
C VAL A 589 -20.21 -2.75 -24.22
N VAL A 590 -19.17 -3.17 -24.91
CA VAL A 590 -18.45 -2.34 -25.90
C VAL A 590 -18.40 -3.07 -27.22
N VAL A 591 -18.78 -2.39 -28.29
CA VAL A 591 -18.80 -2.93 -29.66
C VAL A 591 -18.03 -1.99 -30.57
N ALA A 592 -17.07 -2.51 -31.32
CA ALA A 592 -16.42 -1.76 -32.40
C ALA A 592 -17.43 -1.46 -33.51
N ILE A 593 -17.21 -0.38 -34.25
CA ILE A 593 -18.05 -0.01 -35.42
C ILE A 593 -17.20 -0.29 -36.65
N ASP A 594 -17.61 -1.28 -37.42
CA ASP A 594 -16.96 -1.68 -38.67
C ASP A 594 -17.30 -0.69 -39.81
#